data_85d140b7b11190e557737b7cc7471059
#
_entry.id   85d140b7b11190e557737b7cc7471059
#
_cell.length_a   1.000
_cell.length_b   1.000
_cell.length_c   1.000
_cell.angle_alpha   90.00
_cell.angle_beta   90.00
_cell.angle_gamma   90.00
#
_symmetry.space_group_name_H-M   'P 1'
#
loop_
_entity.id
_entity.type
_entity.pdbx_description
1 polymer ?
#
loop_
_entity_poly.entity_id
_entity_poly.type
_entity_poly.pdbx_seq_one_letter_code
_entity_poly.pdbx_strand_id
1 'polypeptide(L)'
;MAEVLGFLGRDFRLPEDRRYDGARQYWVKAEGAVAVVGVSEPGLALTAGLIDLEVFPEVGEELVLDQEIAFATTKKNMKYFLSPLAGRVVETNPAATAESVNAQPYETWLVKIHPPAGWENPLLEAQAYAKKLMGTEHATPEAVRAATAGKSSPTCKSIYGGIKEG
;
A
#
# COMPACT_ATOMS: atom_id res chain seq x y z
N MET A 1 -7.15 9.84 12.75
CA MET A 1 -6.75 9.16 11.53
C MET A 1 -7.10 10.00 10.32
N ALA A 2 -6.24 9.97 9.31
CA ALA A 2 -6.55 10.65 8.07
C ALA A 2 -7.57 9.83 7.28
N GLU A 3 -8.42 10.51 6.52
CA GLU A 3 -9.48 9.85 5.78
C GLU A 3 -9.29 10.03 4.28
N VAL A 4 -9.55 8.95 3.55
CA VAL A 4 -9.59 8.96 2.08
C VAL A 4 -11.03 8.67 1.70
N LEU A 5 -11.67 9.61 1.02
CA LEU A 5 -13.07 9.48 0.66
C LEU A 5 -13.19 9.18 -0.83
N GLY A 6 -13.94 8.14 -1.16
CA GLY A 6 -14.29 7.85 -2.54
C GLY A 6 -13.20 7.18 -3.37
N PHE A 7 -12.16 6.65 -2.76
CA PHE A 7 -11.12 5.95 -3.52
C PHE A 7 -11.64 4.55 -3.87
N LEU A 8 -11.71 4.26 -5.15
CA LEU A 8 -12.30 3.00 -5.65
C LEU A 8 -13.72 2.79 -5.12
N GLY A 9 -14.46 3.88 -4.91
CA GLY A 9 -15.82 3.82 -4.40
C GLY A 9 -15.93 3.48 -2.93
N ARG A 10 -14.83 3.56 -2.18
CA ARG A 10 -14.79 3.22 -0.77
C ARG A 10 -14.10 4.32 0.02
N ASP A 11 -14.37 4.34 1.31
CA ASP A 11 -13.69 5.25 2.22
C ASP A 11 -12.68 4.46 3.03
N PHE A 12 -11.52 5.08 3.28
CA PHE A 12 -10.44 4.45 4.03
C PHE A 12 -9.99 5.35 5.16
N ARG A 13 -9.45 4.76 6.20
CA ARG A 13 -8.82 5.48 7.29
C ARG A 13 -7.35 5.10 7.35
N LEU A 14 -6.50 6.12 7.42
CA LEU A 14 -5.05 5.92 7.41
C LEU A 14 -4.49 6.24 8.79
N PRO A 15 -3.83 5.28 9.45
CA PRO A 15 -3.15 5.57 10.72
C PRO A 15 -2.15 6.71 10.56
N GLU A 16 -2.09 7.59 11.55
CA GLU A 16 -1.22 8.76 11.48
C GLU A 16 0.10 8.56 12.21
N ASP A 17 0.32 7.38 12.79
CA ASP A 17 1.54 7.06 13.50
C ASP A 17 2.63 6.50 12.59
N ARG A 18 2.44 6.59 11.29
CA ARG A 18 3.37 6.05 10.31
C ARG A 18 3.37 6.91 9.05
N ARG A 19 4.34 6.65 8.17
CA ARG A 19 4.43 7.32 6.90
C ARG A 19 4.03 6.38 5.78
N TYR A 20 3.94 6.92 4.56
CA TYR A 20 3.40 6.16 3.43
C TYR A 20 4.22 6.39 2.17
N ASP A 21 4.44 5.31 1.42
CA ASP A 21 5.03 5.40 0.08
C ASP A 21 3.85 5.38 -0.90
N GLY A 22 3.53 6.54 -1.44
CA GLY A 22 2.37 6.66 -2.32
C GLY A 22 2.58 6.07 -3.69
N ALA A 23 3.83 5.85 -4.09
CA ALA A 23 4.13 5.24 -5.39
C ALA A 23 4.01 3.72 -5.31
N ARG A 24 4.47 3.13 -4.21
CA ARG A 24 4.52 1.67 -4.05
C ARG A 24 3.42 1.15 -3.13
N GLN A 25 2.67 2.06 -2.50
CA GLN A 25 1.48 1.73 -1.71
C GLN A 25 1.80 0.95 -0.45
N TYR A 26 2.83 1.40 0.26
CA TYR A 26 3.19 0.84 1.56
C TYR A 26 2.92 1.84 2.67
N TRP A 27 2.72 1.31 3.88
CA TRP A 27 2.94 2.10 5.08
C TRP A 27 4.32 1.75 5.62
N VAL A 28 4.98 2.73 6.25
CA VAL A 28 6.29 2.54 6.85
C VAL A 28 6.28 3.19 8.22
N LYS A 29 6.52 2.39 9.24
CA LYS A 29 6.45 2.87 10.62
C LYS A 29 7.84 2.84 11.24
N ALA A 30 8.24 3.94 11.86
CA ALA A 30 9.52 3.99 12.56
C ALA A 30 9.42 3.23 13.89
N GLU A 31 10.42 2.40 14.16
CA GLU A 31 10.50 1.64 15.40
C GLU A 31 11.94 1.73 15.85
N GLY A 32 12.29 2.78 16.57
CA GLY A 32 13.68 3.09 16.89
C GLY A 32 14.43 3.42 15.60
N ALA A 33 15.54 2.72 15.37
CA ALA A 33 16.35 2.92 14.17
C ALA A 33 15.87 2.07 12.99
N VAL A 34 14.74 1.38 13.15
CA VAL A 34 14.27 0.41 12.18
C VAL A 34 12.99 0.93 11.52
N ALA A 35 12.84 0.66 10.24
CA ALA A 35 11.61 0.96 9.50
C ALA A 35 10.84 -0.35 9.31
N VAL A 36 9.58 -0.36 9.72
CA VAL A 36 8.69 -1.51 9.59
C VAL A 36 7.80 -1.24 8.37
N VAL A 37 7.77 -2.17 7.42
CA VAL A 37 7.11 -1.97 6.13
C VAL A 37 5.95 -2.92 5.98
N GLY A 38 4.80 -2.38 5.58
CA GLY A 38 3.62 -3.18 5.27
C GLY A 38 2.81 -2.56 4.15
N VAL A 39 1.83 -3.28 3.65
CA VAL A 39 1.00 -2.83 2.53
C VAL A 39 -0.14 -1.97 3.04
N SER A 40 -0.37 -0.82 2.43
CA SER A 40 -1.48 0.05 2.85
C SER A 40 -2.82 -0.54 2.37
N GLU A 41 -3.88 -0.20 3.07
CA GLU A 41 -5.20 -0.69 2.70
C GLU A 41 -5.64 -0.21 1.32
N PRO A 42 -5.44 1.06 0.94
CA PRO A 42 -5.73 1.44 -0.44
C PRO A 42 -4.89 0.68 -1.46
N GLY A 43 -3.64 0.36 -1.12
CA GLY A 43 -2.80 -0.46 -1.99
C GLY A 43 -3.39 -1.85 -2.20
N LEU A 44 -3.91 -2.45 -1.12
CA LEU A 44 -4.60 -3.73 -1.25
C LEU A 44 -5.85 -3.61 -2.10
N ALA A 45 -6.60 -2.53 -1.94
CA ALA A 45 -7.83 -2.32 -2.70
C ALA A 45 -7.54 -2.25 -4.19
N LEU A 46 -6.40 -1.69 -4.58
CA LEU A 46 -6.01 -1.64 -5.98
C LEU A 46 -5.80 -3.03 -6.58
N THR A 47 -5.46 -4.01 -5.76
CA THR A 47 -5.28 -5.39 -6.23
C THR A 47 -6.55 -6.22 -6.09
N ALA A 48 -7.57 -5.67 -5.48
CA ALA A 48 -8.81 -6.37 -5.12
C ALA A 48 -8.56 -7.51 -4.13
N GLY A 49 -7.42 -7.50 -3.46
CA GLY A 49 -7.04 -8.48 -2.45
C GLY A 49 -6.02 -9.48 -2.94
N LEU A 50 -5.27 -10.03 -2.00
CA LEU A 50 -4.25 -11.02 -2.31
C LEU A 50 -4.83 -12.43 -2.22
N ILE A 51 -4.38 -13.30 -3.12
CA ILE A 51 -4.71 -14.72 -3.08
C ILE A 51 -3.53 -15.50 -2.51
N ASP A 52 -2.31 -15.10 -2.87
CA ASP A 52 -1.10 -15.75 -2.41
C ASP A 52 -0.01 -14.70 -2.24
N LEU A 53 0.93 -14.93 -1.35
CA LEU A 53 2.00 -13.98 -1.08
C LEU A 53 3.27 -14.73 -0.67
N GLU A 54 4.37 -14.37 -1.30
CA GLU A 54 5.68 -14.90 -0.94
C GLU A 54 6.61 -13.72 -0.70
N VAL A 55 7.24 -13.67 0.47
CA VAL A 55 8.17 -12.59 0.85
C VAL A 55 9.58 -13.14 0.75
N PHE A 56 10.43 -12.47 -0.02
CA PHE A 56 11.75 -12.99 -0.36
C PHE A 56 12.89 -12.67 0.60
N PRO A 57 12.99 -11.46 1.17
CA PRO A 57 14.21 -11.09 1.88
C PRO A 57 14.50 -11.96 3.10
N GLU A 58 15.79 -12.13 3.35
CA GLU A 58 16.26 -12.83 4.54
C GLU A 58 17.00 -11.85 5.42
N VAL A 59 17.05 -12.15 6.71
CA VAL A 59 17.74 -11.33 7.68
C VAL A 59 19.21 -11.20 7.27
N GLY A 60 19.73 -9.99 7.29
CA GLY A 60 21.09 -9.68 6.88
C GLY A 60 21.25 -9.24 5.45
N GLU A 61 20.21 -9.40 4.63
CA GLU A 61 20.29 -9.02 3.23
C GLU A 61 20.25 -7.50 3.09
N GLU A 62 21.05 -6.96 2.14
CA GLU A 62 21.04 -5.54 1.83
C GLU A 62 20.09 -5.30 0.67
N LEU A 63 19.11 -4.46 0.90
CA LEU A 63 18.14 -4.10 -0.13
C LEU A 63 18.50 -2.78 -0.77
N VAL A 64 18.20 -2.66 -2.05
CA VAL A 64 18.24 -1.36 -2.73
C VAL A 64 16.81 -0.94 -3.02
N LEU A 65 16.62 0.34 -3.27
CA LEU A 65 15.31 0.87 -3.63
C LEU A 65 14.81 0.16 -4.88
N ASP A 66 13.55 -0.22 -4.88
CA ASP A 66 12.88 -0.92 -5.98
C ASP A 66 13.32 -2.36 -6.20
N GLN A 67 14.08 -2.92 -5.28
CA GLN A 67 14.37 -4.34 -5.34
C GLN A 67 13.08 -5.14 -5.05
N GLU A 68 12.89 -6.24 -5.76
CA GLU A 68 11.72 -7.08 -5.53
C GLU A 68 11.82 -7.73 -4.16
N ILE A 69 10.81 -7.53 -3.33
CA ILE A 69 10.80 -8.10 -1.98
C ILE A 69 9.67 -9.09 -1.75
N ALA A 70 8.71 -9.13 -2.65
CA ALA A 70 7.62 -10.09 -2.52
C ALA A 70 6.96 -10.31 -3.86
N PHE A 71 6.31 -11.45 -4.00
CA PHE A 71 5.51 -11.77 -5.18
C PHE A 71 4.12 -12.16 -4.70
N ALA A 72 3.12 -11.63 -5.34
CA ALA A 72 1.76 -11.91 -4.96
C ALA A 72 0.91 -12.27 -6.16
N THR A 73 0.03 -13.24 -5.97
CA THR A 73 -1.09 -13.46 -6.87
C THR A 73 -2.26 -12.70 -6.29
N THR A 74 -2.86 -11.84 -7.09
CA THR A 74 -4.00 -11.03 -6.65
C THR A 74 -5.23 -11.44 -7.43
N LYS A 75 -6.37 -10.92 -7.05
CA LYS A 75 -7.61 -11.22 -7.77
C LYS A 75 -7.62 -10.63 -9.18
N LYS A 76 -6.72 -9.67 -9.46
CA LYS A 76 -6.63 -9.06 -10.78
C LYS A 76 -5.49 -9.62 -11.60
N ASN A 77 -4.34 -9.88 -11.00
CA ASN A 77 -3.14 -10.28 -11.73
C ASN A 77 -2.09 -10.81 -10.77
N MET A 78 -0.89 -10.99 -11.27
CA MET A 78 0.29 -11.28 -10.46
C MET A 78 1.13 -10.03 -10.39
N LYS A 79 1.83 -9.83 -9.29
CA LYS A 79 2.57 -8.59 -9.10
C LYS A 79 3.77 -8.80 -8.17
N TYR A 80 4.88 -8.11 -8.49
CA TYR A 80 6.00 -8.01 -7.57
C TYR A 80 5.82 -6.76 -6.72
N PHE A 81 6.12 -6.88 -5.45
CA PHE A 81 6.20 -5.73 -4.56
C PHE A 81 7.67 -5.30 -4.48
N LEU A 82 7.91 -4.01 -4.67
CA LEU A 82 9.26 -3.46 -4.72
C LEU A 82 9.57 -2.74 -3.42
N SER A 83 10.82 -2.80 -3.00
CA SER A 83 11.22 -2.21 -1.73
C SER A 83 11.08 -0.69 -1.75
N PRO A 84 10.45 -0.10 -0.73
CA PRO A 84 10.33 1.35 -0.64
C PRO A 84 11.59 2.01 -0.08
N LEU A 85 12.54 1.23 0.42
CA LEU A 85 13.71 1.74 1.10
C LEU A 85 14.93 0.89 0.77
N ALA A 86 16.11 1.52 0.81
CA ALA A 86 17.37 0.79 0.85
C ALA A 86 17.70 0.51 2.31
N GLY A 87 18.49 -0.53 2.57
CA GLY A 87 18.95 -0.84 3.91
C GLY A 87 19.04 -2.32 4.17
N ARG A 88 19.48 -2.66 5.38
CA ARG A 88 19.68 -4.05 5.76
C ARG A 88 18.42 -4.61 6.41
N VAL A 89 18.02 -5.79 5.99
CA VAL A 89 16.90 -6.50 6.58
C VAL A 89 17.28 -7.00 7.96
N VAL A 90 16.55 -6.57 8.99
CA VAL A 90 16.83 -7.00 10.35
C VAL A 90 15.82 -8.01 10.86
N GLU A 91 14.64 -8.07 10.22
CA GLU A 91 13.63 -9.03 10.62
C GLU A 91 12.64 -9.26 9.49
N THR A 92 12.16 -10.49 9.35
CA THR A 92 11.09 -10.83 8.42
C THR A 92 9.93 -11.41 9.22
N ASN A 93 8.71 -11.29 8.69
CA ASN A 93 7.52 -11.71 9.42
C ASN A 93 6.99 -13.03 8.86
N PRO A 94 7.17 -14.14 9.57
CA PRO A 94 6.67 -15.42 9.10
C PRO A 94 5.14 -15.51 9.10
N ALA A 95 4.47 -14.60 9.78
CA ALA A 95 3.02 -14.55 9.79
C ALA A 95 2.44 -13.72 8.64
N ALA A 96 3.29 -13.16 7.77
CA ALA A 96 2.81 -12.36 6.63
C ALA A 96 2.35 -13.29 5.52
N THR A 97 1.06 -13.51 5.46
CA THR A 97 0.42 -14.34 4.44
C THR A 97 -0.61 -13.47 3.71
N ALA A 98 -1.10 -13.97 2.58
CA ALA A 98 -2.15 -13.25 1.86
C ALA A 98 -3.35 -13.01 2.80
N GLU A 99 -3.72 -14.01 3.55
CA GLU A 99 -4.87 -13.92 4.45
C GLU A 99 -4.66 -12.87 5.55
N SER A 100 -3.50 -12.88 6.19
CA SER A 100 -3.24 -11.95 7.28
C SER A 100 -3.12 -10.52 6.79
N VAL A 101 -2.49 -10.31 5.63
CA VAL A 101 -2.36 -8.98 5.05
C VAL A 101 -3.74 -8.44 4.65
N ASN A 102 -4.58 -9.27 4.03
CA ASN A 102 -5.92 -8.85 3.65
C ASN A 102 -6.76 -8.49 4.88
N ALA A 103 -6.68 -9.29 5.93
CA ALA A 103 -7.53 -9.11 7.10
C ALA A 103 -7.08 -7.93 7.95
N GLN A 104 -5.77 -7.74 8.12
CA GLN A 104 -5.24 -6.71 9.01
C GLN A 104 -3.98 -6.08 8.40
N PRO A 105 -4.15 -5.27 7.35
CA PRO A 105 -2.98 -4.73 6.64
C PRO A 105 -2.09 -3.84 7.51
N TYR A 106 -2.66 -3.13 8.47
CA TYR A 106 -1.86 -2.23 9.31
C TYR A 106 -1.23 -2.93 10.51
N GLU A 107 -1.60 -4.20 10.75
CA GLU A 107 -1.00 -5.00 11.81
C GLU A 107 -0.04 -6.04 11.25
N THR A 108 -0.07 -6.29 9.94
CA THR A 108 0.74 -7.32 9.32
C THR A 108 1.85 -6.69 8.51
N TRP A 109 3.02 -6.61 9.13
CA TRP A 109 4.21 -6.07 8.45
C TRP A 109 4.89 -7.17 7.64
N LEU A 110 5.65 -6.77 6.61
CA LEU A 110 6.37 -7.70 5.75
C LEU A 110 7.81 -7.84 6.18
N VAL A 111 8.54 -6.74 6.27
CA VAL A 111 9.96 -6.72 6.62
C VAL A 111 10.25 -5.55 7.53
N LYS A 112 11.32 -5.69 8.32
CA LYS A 112 11.89 -4.58 9.08
C LYS A 112 13.28 -4.32 8.51
N ILE A 113 13.58 -3.07 8.22
CA ILE A 113 14.78 -2.66 7.52
C ILE A 113 15.50 -1.63 8.36
N HIS A 114 16.83 -1.71 8.43
CA HIS A 114 17.64 -0.65 9.03
C HIS A 114 18.09 0.28 7.90
N PRO A 115 17.40 1.41 7.70
CA PRO A 115 17.66 2.27 6.55
C PRO A 115 18.68 3.34 6.85
N PRO A 116 19.22 4.02 5.84
CA PRO A 116 20.12 5.14 6.09
C PRO A 116 19.38 6.33 6.66
N ALA A 117 20.13 7.28 7.22
CA ALA A 117 19.55 8.50 7.77
C ALA A 117 18.77 9.25 6.68
N GLY A 118 17.69 9.90 7.07
CA GLY A 118 16.88 10.67 6.15
C GLY A 118 15.90 9.85 5.33
N TRP A 119 15.71 8.60 5.68
CA TRP A 119 14.83 7.70 4.92
C TRP A 119 13.38 8.15 4.92
N GLU A 120 12.97 8.94 5.91
CA GLU A 120 11.58 9.38 6.00
C GLU A 120 11.26 10.51 5.02
N ASN A 121 12.28 11.24 4.56
CA ASN A 121 12.05 12.45 3.78
C ASN A 121 11.20 12.27 2.52
N PRO A 122 11.41 11.22 1.72
CA PRO A 122 10.57 11.04 0.53
C PRO A 122 9.21 10.42 0.82
N LEU A 123 8.95 10.00 2.06
CA LEU A 123 7.68 9.36 2.39
C LEU A 123 6.66 10.41 2.85
N LEU A 124 5.39 10.08 2.68
CA LEU A 124 4.30 11.01 2.95
C LEU A 124 3.72 10.76 4.33
N GLU A 125 3.29 11.84 4.97
CA GLU A 125 2.44 11.69 6.16
C GLU A 125 1.04 11.28 5.72
N ALA A 126 0.25 10.79 6.65
CA ALA A 126 -1.05 10.24 6.34
C ALA A 126 -1.95 11.23 5.59
N GLN A 127 -1.95 12.50 6.02
CA GLN A 127 -2.76 13.51 5.37
C GLN A 127 -2.34 13.73 3.91
N ALA A 128 -1.03 13.76 3.65
CA ALA A 128 -0.52 13.97 2.31
C ALA A 128 -0.82 12.76 1.43
N TYR A 129 -0.72 11.56 1.98
CA TYR A 129 -1.04 10.34 1.25
C TYR A 129 -2.53 10.32 0.90
N ALA A 130 -3.39 10.67 1.87
CA ALA A 130 -4.82 10.75 1.63
C ALA A 130 -5.13 11.70 0.49
N LYS A 131 -4.50 12.88 0.51
CA LYS A 131 -4.71 13.88 -0.52
C LYS A 131 -4.25 13.38 -1.88
N LYS A 132 -3.11 12.69 -1.93
CA LYS A 132 -2.61 12.13 -3.18
C LYS A 132 -3.56 11.08 -3.73
N LEU A 133 -4.10 10.21 -2.89
CA LEU A 133 -5.04 9.19 -3.33
C LEU A 133 -6.32 9.81 -3.87
N MET A 134 -6.82 10.84 -3.22
CA MET A 134 -8.05 11.49 -3.64
C MET A 134 -7.87 12.30 -4.93
N GLY A 135 -6.62 12.55 -5.32
CA GLY A 135 -6.32 13.23 -6.59
C GLY A 135 -6.06 12.30 -7.74
N THR A 136 -6.18 10.98 -7.55
CA THR A 136 -5.91 10.03 -8.63
C THR A 136 -7.16 9.75 -9.45
N GLU A 137 -6.97 9.05 -10.56
CA GLU A 137 -8.10 8.65 -11.40
C GLU A 137 -9.02 7.66 -10.69
N HIS A 138 -8.54 7.01 -9.65
CA HIS A 138 -9.34 6.05 -8.87
C HIS A 138 -10.22 6.74 -7.84
N ALA A 139 -10.00 8.01 -7.61
CA ALA A 139 -10.77 8.78 -6.65
C ALA A 139 -11.35 9.98 -7.37
N THR A 140 -12.65 10.07 -7.39
CA THR A 140 -13.32 11.20 -7.99
C THR A 140 -14.30 11.70 -6.95
N PRO A 141 -13.81 12.43 -5.94
CA PRO A 141 -14.61 12.69 -4.75
C PRO A 141 -16.00 13.20 -5.06
N GLU A 142 -16.11 14.19 -5.92
CA GLU A 142 -17.42 14.69 -6.25
C GLU A 142 -18.20 13.72 -7.10
N ALA A 143 -17.57 13.14 -8.11
CA ALA A 143 -18.23 12.21 -9.00
C ALA A 143 -18.63 10.95 -8.25
N VAL A 144 -17.77 10.43 -7.38
CA VAL A 144 -18.07 9.24 -6.61
C VAL A 144 -19.19 9.52 -5.63
N ARG A 145 -19.16 10.66 -4.97
CA ARG A 145 -20.24 11.02 -4.08
C ARG A 145 -21.54 11.20 -4.84
N ALA A 146 -21.48 11.81 -6.01
CA ALA A 146 -22.66 11.94 -6.85
C ALA A 146 -23.15 10.57 -7.31
N ALA A 147 -22.22 9.70 -7.68
CA ALA A 147 -22.57 8.35 -8.08
C ALA A 147 -23.20 7.57 -6.94
N THR A 148 -22.61 7.67 -5.75
CA THR A 148 -23.17 6.99 -4.60
C THR A 148 -24.49 7.61 -4.19
N ALA A 149 -24.71 8.85 -4.56
CA ALA A 149 -25.96 9.51 -4.26
C ALA A 149 -27.03 9.23 -5.31
N GLY A 150 -26.77 8.35 -6.27
CA GLY A 150 -27.82 8.02 -7.19
C GLY A 150 -27.39 7.68 -8.59
N LYS A 151 -26.10 7.65 -8.83
CA LYS A 151 -25.63 7.29 -10.15
C LYS A 151 -24.66 6.15 -10.03
N SER A 152 -24.57 5.34 -11.05
CA SER A 152 -23.57 4.31 -11.05
C SER A 152 -22.22 4.91 -11.37
N SER A 153 -21.20 4.25 -10.91
CA SER A 153 -19.85 4.69 -11.14
C SER A 153 -19.50 4.55 -12.60
N PRO A 154 -18.83 5.54 -13.13
CA PRO A 154 -18.43 5.45 -14.50
C PRO A 154 -17.26 4.58 -14.74
N THR A 155 -16.59 4.17 -13.75
CA THR A 155 -15.40 3.60 -13.95
C THR A 155 -15.28 2.28 -13.93
N CYS A 156 -15.70 1.79 -14.29
CA CYS A 156 -15.29 0.60 -14.20
C CYS A 156 -14.76 0.20 -15.43
N LYS A 157 -14.71 0.81 -16.14
CA LYS A 157 -14.05 0.51 -17.14
C LYS A 157 -12.85 0.62 -17.17
N SER A 158 -13.36 0.99 -16.91
CA SER A 158 -12.64 0.94 -16.46
C SER A 158 -12.26 0.59 -15.60
N ILE A 159 -12.49 0.61 -15.30
CA ILE A 159 -12.18 0.25 -14.26
C ILE A 159 -11.82 -0.62 -14.17
N TYR A 160 -11.64 -0.53 -14.97
CA TYR A 160 -11.20 -1.12 -14.64
C TYR A 160 -10.93 -1.26 -15.07
N GLY A 161 -10.78 -1.10 -15.65
CA GLY A 161 -10.57 -0.93 -15.78
C GLY A 161 -10.10 -0.94 -15.81
N GLY A 162 -9.91 -0.75 -16.26
CA GLY A 162 -9.60 -0.43 -16.05
C GLY A 162 -9.08 -0.48 -15.95
N ILE A 163 -8.94 -0.29 -16.44
CA ILE A 163 -8.68 -0.07 -16.10
C ILE A 163 -8.44 -0.09 -16.41
N LYS A 164 -8.41 0.22 -17.14
CA LYS A 164 -8.42 0.46 -17.09
C LYS A 164 -8.27 0.19 -16.93
N GLU A 165 -8.22 0.19 -17.32
CA GLU A 165 -8.34 0.16 -16.70
C GLU A 165 -8.23 -0.13 -16.33
N GLY A 166 -8.16 -0.17 -17.01
CA GLY A 166 -8.22 -0.20 -16.41
C GLY A 166 -8.17 -0.45 -16.06
#